data_7af4723b47593c06a35fe975ff4e9bd6
#
_entry.id   7af4723b47593c06a35fe975ff4e9bd6
#
_cell.length_a   1.000
_cell.length_b   1.000
_cell.length_c   1.000
_cell.angle_alpha   90.00
_cell.angle_beta   90.00
_cell.angle_gamma   90.00
#
_symmetry.space_group_name_H-M   'P 1'
#
loop_
_entity.id
_entity.type
_entity.pdbx_description
1 polymer ?
#
loop_
_entity_poly.entity_id
_entity_poly.type
_entity_poly.pdbx_seq_one_letter_code
_entity_poly.pdbx_strand_id
1 'polypeptide(L)'
;VSEDPLLDRLPIIIGVTGHRDLDLRPDYDRVLRDRVDAIFARLARDFPNTPLLLLTPLAEGADRLVAEVARARGIPYRVPLPMPLAQYREDFRTEDSRAAFDGLVVGAETPPYTIPRPLSGEAPASGERAASYAMVGAHIVRSSHVLIALWNGLPIDKIGGTADVIQFRVFGVPQQYLPKPSLLDEPEVGPVHHICAARLSDPRVARPVGAYTLLVRDDAKTGRDFDAIDVRPGDSADPFALLYARIEAFNRDRSRILAGTAAVETTSATSRLSATAERLASHYQRKAKSALTRLFVATAIAGLMFAIYAGPVPKLHLFVVPYLLALGFAVIVFVRANRGRWQDRAQDYRALEIGLNVQHVWDAVGLRESVADYYLGRQRTELEWIPKAIGAAHTLDLRLPFDEQYGIAAVRGFLSEQYAYFAGPDGKKGATAREAARSRRFGALRRWAFRAGFVFSAALIVFAIAAGIKPALFGAPENLSLWHDGLVFLIGVAAIAAALFNDYLERRGFEEHARRYELMTGMYRRALAALDESELPPLEAARSVIAEVGHEALAENGDWVLMHRALPIELLQVG
;
A
#
# COMPACT_ATOMS: atom_id res chain seq x y z
N VAL A 1 3.41 -13.52 -25.69
CA VAL A 1 2.61 -13.40 -24.46
C VAL A 1 1.87 -12.06 -24.58
N SER A 2 0.53 -12.10 -24.77
CA SER A 2 -0.28 -10.87 -24.82
C SER A 2 -0.13 -10.18 -23.45
N GLU A 3 0.28 -8.92 -23.45
CA GLU A 3 0.25 -8.10 -22.24
C GLU A 3 -1.22 -7.90 -21.85
N ASP A 4 -1.69 -8.68 -20.87
CA ASP A 4 -2.96 -8.43 -20.23
C ASP A 4 -2.75 -7.25 -19.26
N PRO A 5 -3.29 -6.07 -19.57
CA PRO A 5 -3.06 -4.87 -18.77
C PRO A 5 -3.57 -5.01 -17.33
N LEU A 6 -4.51 -5.91 -17.07
CA LEU A 6 -5.06 -6.17 -15.73
C LEU A 6 -4.11 -6.99 -14.85
N LEU A 7 -3.29 -7.88 -15.44
CA LEU A 7 -2.37 -8.69 -14.65
C LEU A 7 -1.12 -7.93 -14.21
N ASP A 8 -0.78 -6.88 -14.93
CA ASP A 8 0.48 -6.13 -14.72
C ASP A 8 0.30 -4.77 -14.06
N ARG A 9 -0.94 -4.30 -13.90
CA ARG A 9 -1.27 -3.01 -13.30
C ARG A 9 -2.38 -3.16 -12.27
N LEU A 10 -2.34 -2.34 -11.24
CA LEU A 10 -3.42 -2.26 -10.27
C LEU A 10 -4.63 -1.58 -10.90
N PRO A 11 -5.80 -2.21 -10.99
CA PRO A 11 -7.00 -1.58 -11.54
C PRO A 11 -7.68 -0.68 -10.50
N ILE A 12 -8.44 0.30 -10.98
CA ILE A 12 -9.54 0.88 -10.23
C ILE A 12 -10.76 -0.01 -10.46
N ILE A 13 -11.22 -0.66 -9.40
CA ILE A 13 -12.40 -1.52 -9.45
C ILE A 13 -13.64 -0.69 -9.18
N ILE A 14 -14.62 -0.80 -10.06
CA ILE A 14 -15.89 -0.09 -10.01
C ILE A 14 -16.99 -1.12 -9.72
N GLY A 15 -17.70 -0.94 -8.62
CA GLY A 15 -18.90 -1.73 -8.32
C GLY A 15 -20.14 -1.05 -8.84
N VAL A 16 -21.21 -1.81 -9.06
CA VAL A 16 -22.51 -1.29 -9.42
C VAL A 16 -23.60 -1.85 -8.51
N THR A 17 -24.58 -1.03 -8.20
CA THR A 17 -25.84 -1.41 -7.59
C THR A 17 -26.97 -0.57 -8.17
N GLY A 18 -28.20 -1.07 -8.14
CA GLY A 18 -29.31 -0.26 -8.58
C GLY A 18 -30.61 -1.07 -8.73
N HIS A 19 -31.65 -0.37 -9.15
CA HIS A 19 -32.94 -0.98 -9.34
C HIS A 19 -32.96 -1.96 -10.51
N ARG A 20 -33.65 -3.10 -10.33
CA ARG A 20 -33.86 -4.09 -11.38
C ARG A 20 -34.90 -3.64 -12.42
N ASP A 21 -35.91 -2.91 -11.95
CA ASP A 21 -37.07 -2.46 -12.72
C ASP A 21 -36.93 -0.97 -13.10
N LEU A 22 -35.80 -0.59 -13.68
CA LEU A 22 -35.58 0.76 -14.18
C LEU A 22 -36.60 1.15 -15.27
N ASP A 23 -37.08 2.39 -15.19
CA ASP A 23 -37.83 3.00 -16.29
C ASP A 23 -36.83 3.46 -17.35
N LEU A 24 -36.67 2.61 -18.38
CA LEU A 24 -35.76 2.82 -19.50
C LEU A 24 -36.46 3.36 -20.74
N ARG A 25 -37.50 4.25 -20.56
CA ARG A 25 -38.02 5.01 -21.70
C ARG A 25 -36.88 5.76 -22.39
N PRO A 26 -36.94 6.02 -23.72
CA PRO A 26 -35.78 6.49 -24.50
C PRO A 26 -35.04 7.69 -23.90
N ASP A 27 -35.75 8.68 -23.34
CA ASP A 27 -35.11 9.86 -22.73
C ASP A 27 -34.38 9.54 -21.43
N TYR A 28 -34.93 8.66 -20.60
CA TYR A 28 -34.30 8.24 -19.35
C TYR A 28 -33.11 7.33 -19.61
N ASP A 29 -33.25 6.33 -20.48
CA ASP A 29 -32.17 5.42 -20.85
C ASP A 29 -30.97 6.20 -21.36
N ARG A 30 -31.16 7.15 -22.29
CA ARG A 30 -30.10 8.00 -22.80
C ARG A 30 -29.40 8.78 -21.68
N VAL A 31 -30.15 9.48 -20.82
CA VAL A 31 -29.59 10.31 -19.76
C VAL A 31 -28.81 9.45 -18.75
N LEU A 32 -29.33 8.27 -18.37
CA LEU A 32 -28.65 7.37 -17.44
C LEU A 32 -27.34 6.85 -18.02
N ARG A 33 -27.34 6.40 -19.31
CA ARG A 33 -26.13 5.95 -20.01
C ARG A 33 -25.10 7.07 -20.13
N ASP A 34 -25.51 8.28 -20.50
CA ASP A 34 -24.62 9.44 -20.60
C ASP A 34 -23.95 9.78 -19.25
N ARG A 35 -24.68 9.62 -18.13
CA ARG A 35 -24.13 9.85 -16.79
C ARG A 35 -23.13 8.79 -16.38
N VAL A 36 -23.44 7.51 -16.62
CA VAL A 36 -22.50 6.41 -16.37
C VAL A 36 -21.24 6.57 -17.23
N ASP A 37 -21.43 6.87 -18.51
CA ASP A 37 -20.35 7.12 -19.45
C ASP A 37 -19.42 8.26 -19.01
N ALA A 38 -20.00 9.36 -18.51
CA ALA A 38 -19.24 10.49 -17.97
C ALA A 38 -18.38 10.12 -16.76
N ILE A 39 -18.86 9.22 -15.87
CA ILE A 39 -18.06 8.72 -14.74
C ILE A 39 -16.85 7.92 -15.25
N PHE A 40 -17.06 6.97 -16.16
CA PHE A 40 -15.97 6.19 -16.75
C PHE A 40 -14.97 7.07 -17.50
N ALA A 41 -15.46 8.03 -18.30
CA ALA A 41 -14.61 8.98 -19.02
C ALA A 41 -13.76 9.83 -18.07
N ARG A 42 -14.33 10.28 -16.95
CA ARG A 42 -13.60 11.02 -15.92
C ARG A 42 -12.49 10.19 -15.29
N LEU A 43 -12.80 8.97 -14.84
CA LEU A 43 -11.82 8.07 -14.24
C LEU A 43 -10.67 7.75 -15.21
N ALA A 44 -10.98 7.44 -16.47
CA ALA A 44 -9.95 7.15 -17.47
C ALA A 44 -9.07 8.36 -17.81
N ARG A 45 -9.63 9.57 -17.80
CA ARG A 45 -8.89 10.82 -18.03
C ARG A 45 -8.00 11.18 -16.83
N ASP A 46 -8.54 11.07 -15.61
CA ASP A 46 -7.85 11.51 -14.40
C ASP A 46 -6.77 10.50 -13.96
N PHE A 47 -6.92 9.22 -14.36
CA PHE A 47 -6.00 8.11 -14.05
C PHE A 47 -5.56 7.31 -15.29
N PRO A 48 -4.82 7.93 -16.22
CA PRO A 48 -4.55 7.36 -17.55
C PRO A 48 -3.64 6.12 -17.56
N ASN A 49 -2.87 5.86 -16.49
CA ASN A 49 -2.02 4.67 -16.38
C ASN A 49 -2.73 3.51 -15.66
N THR A 50 -3.95 3.74 -15.18
CA THR A 50 -4.67 2.81 -14.32
C THR A 50 -5.85 2.19 -15.08
N PRO A 51 -5.84 0.85 -15.33
CA PRO A 51 -6.96 0.19 -15.97
C PRO A 51 -8.22 0.24 -15.08
N LEU A 52 -9.38 0.29 -15.70
CA LEU A 52 -10.67 0.19 -15.03
C LEU A 52 -11.19 -1.24 -15.14
N LEU A 53 -11.83 -1.73 -14.08
CA LEU A 53 -12.50 -3.03 -14.04
C LEU A 53 -13.87 -2.87 -13.39
N LEU A 54 -14.93 -3.35 -14.03
CA LEU A 54 -16.27 -3.32 -13.45
C LEU A 54 -16.58 -4.66 -12.76
N LEU A 55 -17.16 -4.60 -11.55
CA LEU A 55 -17.79 -5.73 -10.86
C LEU A 55 -19.31 -5.57 -10.88
N THR A 56 -20.00 -6.54 -11.48
CA THR A 56 -21.46 -6.49 -11.63
C THR A 56 -22.04 -7.90 -11.62
N PRO A 57 -23.10 -8.19 -10.84
CA PRO A 57 -23.80 -9.46 -10.87
C PRO A 57 -24.74 -9.60 -12.08
N LEU A 58 -24.80 -8.60 -12.96
CA LEU A 58 -25.64 -8.55 -14.17
C LEU A 58 -27.14 -8.75 -13.88
N ALA A 59 -27.62 -8.28 -12.73
CA ALA A 59 -29.06 -8.22 -12.47
C ALA A 59 -29.75 -7.31 -13.50
N GLU A 60 -31.04 -7.54 -13.72
CA GLU A 60 -31.83 -6.70 -14.62
C GLU A 60 -31.72 -5.21 -14.26
N GLY A 61 -31.92 -4.33 -15.22
CA GLY A 61 -31.93 -2.88 -15.01
C GLY A 61 -30.53 -2.29 -14.87
N ALA A 62 -30.19 -1.75 -13.69
CA ALA A 62 -28.99 -0.96 -13.46
C ALA A 62 -27.69 -1.68 -13.80
N ASP A 63 -27.54 -2.92 -13.33
CA ASP A 63 -26.31 -3.69 -13.48
C ASP A 63 -25.98 -3.94 -14.96
N ARG A 64 -26.99 -4.31 -15.74
CA ARG A 64 -26.83 -4.55 -17.19
C ARG A 64 -26.58 -3.26 -17.94
N LEU A 65 -27.30 -2.17 -17.63
CA LEU A 65 -27.07 -0.86 -18.25
C LEU A 65 -25.61 -0.43 -18.06
N VAL A 66 -25.08 -0.53 -16.84
CA VAL A 66 -23.69 -0.14 -16.56
C VAL A 66 -22.69 -1.08 -17.24
N ALA A 67 -22.97 -2.40 -17.29
CA ALA A 67 -22.14 -3.37 -18.01
C ALA A 67 -22.09 -3.11 -19.52
N GLU A 68 -23.21 -2.75 -20.13
CA GLU A 68 -23.29 -2.40 -21.54
C GLU A 68 -22.50 -1.13 -21.88
N VAL A 69 -22.57 -0.09 -21.02
CA VAL A 69 -21.77 1.13 -21.17
C VAL A 69 -20.28 0.83 -20.99
N ALA A 70 -19.91 -0.01 -20.01
CA ALA A 70 -18.53 -0.44 -19.81
C ALA A 70 -17.99 -1.18 -21.04
N ARG A 71 -18.77 -2.15 -21.57
CA ARG A 71 -18.43 -2.90 -22.79
C ARG A 71 -18.25 -1.99 -24.01
N ALA A 72 -19.12 -1.00 -24.19
CA ALA A 72 -19.02 -0.03 -25.27
C ALA A 72 -17.73 0.81 -25.22
N ARG A 73 -17.17 1.00 -24.01
CA ARG A 73 -15.88 1.66 -23.78
C ARG A 73 -14.67 0.72 -23.77
N GLY A 74 -14.86 -0.58 -23.96
CA GLY A 74 -13.79 -1.57 -23.84
C GLY A 74 -13.30 -1.76 -22.40
N ILE A 75 -14.10 -1.40 -21.40
CA ILE A 75 -13.81 -1.65 -19.98
C ILE A 75 -14.20 -3.09 -19.67
N PRO A 76 -13.26 -3.95 -19.23
CA PRO A 76 -13.57 -5.32 -18.85
C PRO A 76 -14.46 -5.37 -17.61
N TYR A 77 -15.25 -6.43 -17.48
CA TYR A 77 -16.08 -6.65 -16.31
C TYR A 77 -16.07 -8.11 -15.87
N ARG A 78 -16.29 -8.31 -14.57
CA ARG A 78 -16.39 -9.61 -13.91
C ARG A 78 -17.74 -9.78 -13.23
N VAL A 79 -18.16 -11.03 -13.12
CA VAL A 79 -19.53 -11.37 -12.71
C VAL A 79 -19.53 -12.20 -11.44
N PRO A 80 -19.52 -11.56 -10.24
CA PRO A 80 -19.76 -12.23 -8.97
C PRO A 80 -21.26 -12.59 -8.86
N LEU A 81 -21.56 -13.85 -8.58
CA LEU A 81 -22.93 -14.35 -8.50
C LEU A 81 -23.34 -14.66 -7.06
N PRO A 82 -24.62 -14.44 -6.70
CA PRO A 82 -25.17 -14.78 -5.39
C PRO A 82 -25.35 -16.29 -5.18
N MET A 83 -25.42 -17.04 -6.28
CA MET A 83 -25.66 -18.48 -6.31
C MET A 83 -25.14 -19.05 -7.65
N PRO A 84 -25.08 -20.38 -7.81
CA PRO A 84 -24.65 -21.00 -9.06
C PRO A 84 -25.40 -20.45 -10.28
N LEU A 85 -24.67 -20.29 -11.39
CA LEU A 85 -25.16 -19.63 -12.61
C LEU A 85 -26.54 -20.09 -13.07
N ALA A 86 -26.77 -21.41 -13.08
CA ALA A 86 -28.05 -22.00 -13.50
C ALA A 86 -29.21 -21.53 -12.60
N GLN A 87 -29.01 -21.50 -11.28
CA GLN A 87 -30.03 -21.06 -10.32
C GLN A 87 -30.27 -19.54 -10.40
N TYR A 88 -29.21 -18.77 -10.63
CA TYR A 88 -29.35 -17.31 -10.78
C TYR A 88 -30.10 -16.93 -12.04
N ARG A 89 -29.89 -17.67 -13.14
CA ARG A 89 -30.60 -17.50 -14.41
C ARG A 89 -32.13 -17.68 -14.28
N GLU A 90 -32.59 -18.49 -13.35
CA GLU A 90 -34.02 -18.70 -13.07
C GLU A 90 -34.73 -17.44 -12.52
N ASP A 91 -33.98 -16.47 -11.96
CA ASP A 91 -34.55 -15.21 -11.47
C ASP A 91 -35.05 -14.31 -12.60
N PHE A 92 -34.61 -14.55 -13.81
CA PHE A 92 -35.00 -13.78 -15.01
C PHE A 92 -36.23 -14.42 -15.65
N ARG A 93 -37.36 -13.70 -15.57
CA ARG A 93 -38.67 -14.26 -15.90
C ARG A 93 -38.91 -14.47 -17.41
N THR A 94 -38.37 -13.59 -18.27
CA THR A 94 -38.57 -13.63 -19.71
C THR A 94 -37.38 -14.26 -20.44
N GLU A 95 -37.64 -14.89 -21.59
CA GLU A 95 -36.55 -15.45 -22.41
C GLU A 95 -35.61 -14.36 -22.94
N ASP A 96 -36.15 -13.20 -23.31
CA ASP A 96 -35.36 -12.04 -23.74
C ASP A 96 -34.39 -11.60 -22.61
N SER A 97 -34.86 -11.57 -21.34
CA SER A 97 -34.02 -11.22 -20.21
C SER A 97 -32.92 -12.26 -19.95
N ARG A 98 -33.23 -13.57 -20.15
CA ARG A 98 -32.22 -14.64 -20.05
C ARG A 98 -31.19 -14.55 -21.15
N ALA A 99 -31.63 -14.32 -22.39
CA ALA A 99 -30.75 -14.17 -23.55
C ALA A 99 -29.82 -12.94 -23.39
N ALA A 100 -30.35 -11.82 -22.92
CA ALA A 100 -29.55 -10.64 -22.62
C ALA A 100 -28.49 -10.91 -21.51
N PHE A 101 -28.86 -11.63 -20.44
CA PHE A 101 -27.93 -12.06 -19.42
C PHE A 101 -26.83 -12.96 -19.99
N ASP A 102 -27.22 -14.02 -20.71
CA ASP A 102 -26.27 -14.97 -21.29
C ASP A 102 -25.29 -14.27 -22.26
N GLY A 103 -25.78 -13.31 -23.06
CA GLY A 103 -24.94 -12.49 -23.95
C GLY A 103 -23.93 -11.60 -23.22
N LEU A 104 -24.28 -11.08 -22.03
CA LEU A 104 -23.36 -10.33 -21.21
C LEU A 104 -22.38 -11.27 -20.48
N VAL A 105 -22.82 -12.45 -20.03
CA VAL A 105 -21.93 -13.46 -19.42
C VAL A 105 -20.84 -13.90 -20.39
N VAL A 106 -21.18 -14.13 -21.66
CA VAL A 106 -20.19 -14.47 -22.72
C VAL A 106 -19.18 -13.34 -22.94
N GLY A 107 -19.61 -12.09 -22.79
CA GLY A 107 -18.75 -10.91 -22.95
C GLY A 107 -17.93 -10.56 -21.71
N ALA A 108 -18.06 -11.29 -20.61
CA ALA A 108 -17.28 -11.05 -19.39
C ALA A 108 -15.80 -11.42 -19.59
N GLU A 109 -14.92 -10.71 -18.89
CA GLU A 109 -13.45 -10.94 -18.94
C GLU A 109 -13.07 -12.36 -18.48
N THR A 110 -13.83 -12.89 -17.52
CA THR A 110 -13.64 -14.25 -16.99
C THR A 110 -14.98 -14.95 -16.78
N PRO A 111 -15.01 -16.29 -16.69
CA PRO A 111 -16.21 -17.01 -16.27
C PRO A 111 -16.78 -16.46 -14.96
N PRO A 112 -18.12 -16.43 -14.81
CA PRO A 112 -18.76 -16.03 -13.56
C PRO A 112 -18.32 -16.88 -12.39
N TYR A 113 -18.24 -16.29 -11.20
CA TYR A 113 -17.90 -16.99 -9.96
C TYR A 113 -18.95 -16.74 -8.87
N THR A 114 -19.17 -17.75 -8.04
CA THR A 114 -20.16 -17.67 -6.96
C THR A 114 -19.49 -17.22 -5.68
N ILE A 115 -20.08 -16.23 -5.00
CA ILE A 115 -19.62 -15.79 -3.70
C ILE A 115 -20.01 -16.82 -2.64
N PRO A 116 -19.03 -17.43 -1.95
CA PRO A 116 -19.31 -18.41 -0.91
C PRO A 116 -19.95 -17.73 0.31
N ARG A 117 -20.83 -18.44 1.00
CA ARG A 117 -21.38 -17.99 2.28
C ARG A 117 -20.30 -17.96 3.36
N PRO A 118 -20.37 -17.04 4.35
CA PRO A 118 -19.46 -17.07 5.49
C PRO A 118 -19.58 -18.40 6.24
N LEU A 119 -18.46 -18.89 6.78
CA LEU A 119 -18.40 -20.13 7.56
C LEU A 119 -18.98 -20.01 8.99
N SER A 120 -19.34 -18.80 9.45
CA SER A 120 -19.98 -18.57 10.75
C SER A 120 -21.41 -19.09 10.71
N GLY A 121 -21.55 -20.32 11.18
CA GLY A 121 -22.70 -21.16 11.19
C GLY A 121 -23.98 -20.56 11.58
N GLU A 122 -24.98 -20.51 11.14
CA GLU A 122 -26.41 -20.35 11.17
C GLU A 122 -26.89 -19.63 9.90
N ALA A 123 -27.27 -20.46 8.91
CA ALA A 123 -28.05 -19.96 7.78
C ALA A 123 -29.37 -19.38 8.33
N PRO A 124 -29.73 -18.13 7.99
CA PRO A 124 -31.02 -17.60 8.39
C PRO A 124 -32.12 -18.45 7.76
N ALA A 125 -32.93 -19.08 8.60
CA ALA A 125 -33.92 -20.11 8.25
C ALA A 125 -35.07 -19.61 7.33
N SER A 126 -35.18 -18.32 7.06
CA SER A 126 -36.17 -17.76 6.15
C SER A 126 -35.62 -16.56 5.42
N GLY A 127 -34.95 -16.77 4.29
CA GLY A 127 -34.38 -15.68 3.50
C GLY A 127 -33.05 -16.03 2.85
N GLU A 128 -32.72 -17.29 2.69
CA GLU A 128 -31.45 -17.75 2.10
C GLU A 128 -31.10 -17.03 0.80
N ARG A 129 -32.09 -16.76 -0.05
CA ARG A 129 -31.91 -16.07 -1.32
C ARG A 129 -31.60 -14.58 -1.10
N ALA A 130 -32.31 -13.90 -0.19
CA ALA A 130 -32.07 -12.50 0.13
C ALA A 130 -30.69 -12.32 0.79
N ALA A 131 -30.28 -13.23 1.67
CA ALA A 131 -28.94 -13.24 2.26
C ALA A 131 -27.83 -13.42 1.21
N SER A 132 -28.06 -14.29 0.20
CA SER A 132 -27.11 -14.46 -0.91
C SER A 132 -26.94 -13.18 -1.74
N TYR A 133 -28.02 -12.43 -1.97
CA TYR A 133 -27.93 -11.11 -2.61
C TYR A 133 -27.19 -10.08 -1.76
N ALA A 134 -27.45 -10.05 -0.43
CA ALA A 134 -26.73 -9.19 0.50
C ALA A 134 -25.22 -9.52 0.52
N MET A 135 -24.87 -10.81 0.45
CA MET A 135 -23.48 -11.27 0.35
C MET A 135 -22.77 -10.76 -0.91
N VAL A 136 -23.41 -10.84 -2.08
CA VAL A 136 -22.84 -10.28 -3.30
C VAL A 136 -22.72 -8.77 -3.20
N GLY A 137 -23.73 -8.08 -2.67
CA GLY A 137 -23.66 -6.66 -2.40
C GLY A 137 -22.49 -6.27 -1.50
N ALA A 138 -22.29 -7.02 -0.41
CA ALA A 138 -21.16 -6.86 0.50
C ALA A 138 -19.82 -7.10 -0.21
N HIS A 139 -19.72 -8.17 -1.01
CA HIS A 139 -18.52 -8.43 -1.81
C HIS A 139 -18.20 -7.30 -2.79
N ILE A 140 -19.20 -6.81 -3.55
CA ILE A 140 -19.02 -5.70 -4.48
C ILE A 140 -18.55 -4.45 -3.74
N VAL A 141 -19.16 -4.11 -2.61
CA VAL A 141 -18.79 -2.93 -1.82
C VAL A 141 -17.34 -3.02 -1.33
N ARG A 142 -16.94 -4.19 -0.81
CA ARG A 142 -15.59 -4.40 -0.26
C ARG A 142 -14.51 -4.45 -1.34
N SER A 143 -14.82 -5.08 -2.48
CA SER A 143 -13.87 -5.25 -3.57
C SER A 143 -13.76 -4.02 -4.49
N SER A 144 -14.68 -3.07 -4.43
CA SER A 144 -14.69 -1.90 -5.31
C SER A 144 -14.07 -0.66 -4.65
N HIS A 145 -13.41 0.15 -5.45
CA HIS A 145 -12.93 1.48 -5.07
C HIS A 145 -14.02 2.53 -5.24
N VAL A 146 -14.80 2.41 -6.29
CA VAL A 146 -15.92 3.30 -6.67
C VAL A 146 -17.20 2.47 -6.71
N LEU A 147 -18.29 2.98 -6.13
CA LEU A 147 -19.62 2.37 -6.28
C LEU A 147 -20.53 3.30 -7.08
N ILE A 148 -21.04 2.82 -8.20
CA ILE A 148 -22.07 3.52 -8.99
C ILE A 148 -23.44 2.97 -8.56
N ALA A 149 -24.37 3.87 -8.23
CA ALA A 149 -25.71 3.50 -7.83
C ALA A 149 -26.77 4.18 -8.72
N LEU A 150 -27.58 3.38 -9.41
CA LEU A 150 -28.78 3.87 -10.11
C LEU A 150 -30.00 3.62 -9.22
N TRP A 151 -30.42 4.65 -8.49
CA TRP A 151 -31.39 4.54 -7.40
C TRP A 151 -32.36 5.73 -7.40
N ASN A 152 -33.62 5.52 -7.01
CA ASN A 152 -34.61 6.59 -6.95
C ASN A 152 -34.45 7.54 -5.75
N GLY A 153 -33.49 7.26 -4.85
CA GLY A 153 -33.21 8.08 -3.67
C GLY A 153 -34.16 7.84 -2.49
N LEU A 154 -35.05 6.86 -2.59
CA LEU A 154 -36.02 6.54 -1.54
C LEU A 154 -35.60 5.27 -0.77
N PRO A 155 -35.46 5.32 0.55
CA PRO A 155 -35.11 4.14 1.35
C PRO A 155 -36.24 3.11 1.31
N ILE A 156 -35.85 1.85 1.17
CA ILE A 156 -36.76 0.70 1.22
C ILE A 156 -36.06 -0.37 2.05
N ASP A 157 -36.73 -0.87 3.09
CA ASP A 157 -36.23 -1.98 3.92
C ASP A 157 -36.38 -3.30 3.16
N LYS A 158 -35.37 -3.63 2.35
CA LYS A 158 -35.30 -4.91 1.64
C LYS A 158 -33.87 -5.45 1.72
N ILE A 159 -33.70 -6.54 2.45
CA ILE A 159 -32.39 -7.23 2.59
C ILE A 159 -31.79 -7.53 1.23
N GLY A 160 -30.53 -7.09 1.02
CA GLY A 160 -29.81 -7.24 -0.24
C GLY A 160 -30.36 -6.37 -1.38
N GLY A 161 -31.21 -5.38 -1.10
CA GLY A 161 -31.68 -4.39 -2.05
C GLY A 161 -30.68 -3.27 -2.30
N THR A 162 -30.99 -2.41 -3.27
CA THR A 162 -30.12 -1.27 -3.64
C THR A 162 -29.82 -0.36 -2.47
N ALA A 163 -30.82 -0.03 -1.64
CA ALA A 163 -30.64 0.83 -0.47
C ALA A 163 -29.66 0.19 0.56
N ASP A 164 -29.76 -1.13 0.80
CA ASP A 164 -28.86 -1.85 1.67
C ASP A 164 -27.40 -1.79 1.19
N VAL A 165 -27.17 -2.03 -0.11
CA VAL A 165 -25.81 -1.99 -0.68
C VAL A 165 -25.22 -0.59 -0.60
N ILE A 166 -26.05 0.46 -0.77
CA ILE A 166 -25.63 1.85 -0.55
C ILE A 166 -25.27 2.06 0.93
N GLN A 167 -26.09 1.57 1.87
CA GLN A 167 -25.79 1.65 3.29
C GLN A 167 -24.49 0.91 3.65
N PHE A 168 -24.25 -0.27 3.07
CA PHE A 168 -22.99 -0.99 3.25
C PHE A 168 -21.79 -0.15 2.82
N ARG A 169 -21.90 0.60 1.75
CA ARG A 169 -20.83 1.46 1.27
C ARG A 169 -20.61 2.71 2.13
N VAL A 170 -21.69 3.32 2.60
CA VAL A 170 -21.63 4.58 3.35
C VAL A 170 -21.33 4.35 4.83
N PHE A 171 -21.86 3.28 5.44
CA PHE A 171 -21.76 3.03 6.89
C PHE A 171 -20.94 1.80 7.25
N GLY A 172 -20.49 1.04 6.25
CA GLY A 172 -19.78 -0.22 6.42
C GLY A 172 -20.69 -1.45 6.29
N VAL A 173 -20.09 -2.55 5.87
CA VAL A 173 -20.76 -3.84 5.71
C VAL A 173 -21.09 -4.43 7.08
N PRO A 174 -22.34 -4.90 7.33
CA PRO A 174 -22.70 -5.56 8.58
C PRO A 174 -21.82 -6.77 8.86
N GLN A 175 -21.49 -7.01 10.14
CA GLN A 175 -20.55 -8.05 10.57
C GLN A 175 -20.92 -9.46 10.10
N GLN A 176 -22.21 -9.76 9.99
CA GLN A 176 -22.71 -11.05 9.49
C GLN A 176 -22.36 -11.35 8.03
N TYR A 177 -21.96 -10.34 7.26
CA TYR A 177 -21.53 -10.48 5.86
C TYR A 177 -20.03 -10.31 5.69
N LEU A 178 -19.29 -10.14 6.79
CA LEU A 178 -17.83 -10.07 6.77
C LEU A 178 -17.22 -11.46 6.92
N PRO A 179 -16.11 -11.79 6.25
CA PRO A 179 -15.38 -13.04 6.45
C PRO A 179 -14.88 -13.18 7.88
N LYS A 180 -14.47 -12.09 8.50
CA LYS A 180 -14.05 -11.99 9.90
C LYS A 180 -14.74 -10.83 10.58
N PRO A 181 -15.75 -11.08 11.42
CA PRO A 181 -16.35 -10.05 12.25
C PRO A 181 -15.33 -9.51 13.26
N SER A 182 -15.18 -8.20 13.36
CA SER A 182 -14.38 -7.52 14.37
C SER A 182 -15.16 -6.35 14.96
N LEU A 183 -15.20 -6.28 16.30
CA LEU A 183 -15.88 -5.19 17.02
C LEU A 183 -15.02 -3.92 17.10
N LEU A 184 -13.71 -4.04 16.89
CA LEU A 184 -12.75 -2.96 17.08
C LEU A 184 -12.27 -2.34 15.75
N ASP A 185 -12.56 -2.99 14.63
CA ASP A 185 -12.18 -2.45 13.33
C ASP A 185 -13.18 -1.37 12.90
N GLU A 186 -12.65 -0.26 12.45
CA GLU A 186 -13.49 0.76 11.83
C GLU A 186 -14.12 0.22 10.55
N PRO A 187 -15.42 0.46 10.32
CA PRO A 187 -16.08 0.02 9.10
C PRO A 187 -15.43 0.66 7.87
N GLU A 188 -15.23 -0.13 6.82
CA GLU A 188 -14.82 0.39 5.52
C GLU A 188 -15.98 1.19 4.92
N VAL A 189 -15.78 2.49 4.77
CA VAL A 189 -16.76 3.40 4.19
C VAL A 189 -16.22 4.01 2.89
N GLY A 190 -17.12 4.53 2.06
CA GLY A 190 -16.71 5.17 0.82
C GLY A 190 -17.84 5.92 0.15
N PRO A 191 -17.52 6.77 -0.83
CA PRO A 191 -18.53 7.50 -1.55
C PRO A 191 -19.33 6.58 -2.47
N VAL A 192 -20.59 6.98 -2.72
CA VAL A 192 -21.45 6.38 -3.74
C VAL A 192 -21.72 7.43 -4.82
N HIS A 193 -21.34 7.12 -6.05
CA HIS A 193 -21.69 7.90 -7.23
C HIS A 193 -23.13 7.60 -7.60
N HIS A 194 -24.06 8.37 -7.01
CA HIS A 194 -25.48 8.18 -7.17
C HIS A 194 -26.00 8.91 -8.39
N ILE A 195 -26.68 8.18 -9.27
CA ILE A 195 -27.45 8.69 -10.40
C ILE A 195 -28.92 8.42 -10.10
N CYS A 196 -29.71 9.46 -9.98
CA CYS A 196 -31.14 9.31 -9.69
C CYS A 196 -31.86 8.65 -10.88
N ALA A 197 -32.53 7.53 -10.61
CA ALA A 197 -33.20 6.71 -11.63
C ALA A 197 -34.60 6.29 -11.18
N ALA A 198 -35.59 6.47 -12.05
CA ALA A 198 -36.97 6.08 -11.79
C ALA A 198 -37.17 4.56 -11.97
N ARG A 199 -38.19 4.02 -11.30
CA ARG A 199 -38.62 2.62 -11.40
C ARG A 199 -39.93 2.51 -12.19
N LEU A 200 -40.10 1.41 -12.87
CA LEU A 200 -41.41 1.09 -13.50
C LEU A 200 -42.50 0.82 -12.46
N SER A 201 -42.14 0.14 -11.37
CA SER A 201 -43.10 -0.21 -10.28
C SER A 201 -43.41 0.98 -9.35
N ASP A 202 -42.52 1.96 -9.24
CA ASP A 202 -42.70 3.16 -8.42
C ASP A 202 -41.97 4.35 -9.07
N PRO A 203 -42.69 5.20 -9.81
CA PRO A 203 -42.08 6.32 -10.53
C PRO A 203 -41.62 7.48 -9.63
N ARG A 204 -41.84 7.41 -8.32
CA ARG A 204 -41.38 8.44 -7.40
C ARG A 204 -39.86 8.49 -7.33
N VAL A 205 -39.30 9.67 -7.37
CA VAL A 205 -37.88 9.93 -7.31
C VAL A 205 -37.60 11.08 -6.34
N ALA A 206 -36.53 10.98 -5.57
CA ALA A 206 -36.12 12.04 -4.65
C ALA A 206 -35.56 13.27 -5.39
N ARG A 207 -35.06 13.10 -6.62
CA ARG A 207 -34.48 14.13 -7.48
C ARG A 207 -34.84 13.84 -8.94
N PRO A 208 -34.68 14.83 -9.86
CA PRO A 208 -34.90 14.57 -11.29
C PRO A 208 -34.06 13.40 -11.82
N VAL A 209 -34.61 12.59 -12.71
CA VAL A 209 -33.91 11.47 -13.35
C VAL A 209 -32.62 11.96 -14.02
N GLY A 210 -31.52 11.27 -13.79
CA GLY A 210 -30.19 11.66 -14.26
C GLY A 210 -29.48 12.70 -13.38
N ALA A 211 -30.10 13.18 -12.28
CA ALA A 211 -29.38 13.99 -11.31
C ALA A 211 -28.25 13.17 -10.68
N TYR A 212 -27.06 13.75 -10.66
CA TYR A 212 -25.86 13.13 -10.11
C TYR A 212 -25.50 13.73 -8.77
N THR A 213 -25.28 12.88 -7.77
CA THR A 213 -24.87 13.27 -6.42
C THR A 213 -23.82 12.31 -5.88
N LEU A 214 -22.95 12.79 -5.01
CA LEU A 214 -22.03 11.97 -4.24
C LEU A 214 -22.64 11.76 -2.84
N LEU A 215 -22.96 10.51 -2.49
CA LEU A 215 -23.42 10.18 -1.15
C LEU A 215 -22.22 9.81 -0.29
N VAL A 216 -22.09 10.48 0.84
CA VAL A 216 -21.03 10.27 1.83
C VAL A 216 -21.62 10.17 3.23
N ARG A 217 -20.90 9.55 4.15
CA ARG A 217 -21.26 9.53 5.55
C ARG A 217 -21.18 10.94 6.12
N ASP A 218 -22.20 11.35 6.87
CA ASP A 218 -22.15 12.56 7.69
C ASP A 218 -21.70 12.19 9.11
N ASP A 219 -20.43 12.49 9.42
CA ASP A 219 -19.85 12.21 10.74
C ASP A 219 -20.42 13.09 11.86
N ALA A 220 -21.15 14.17 11.50
CA ALA A 220 -21.80 15.07 12.48
C ALA A 220 -23.18 14.57 12.93
N LYS A 221 -23.77 13.61 12.21
CA LYS A 221 -25.10 13.06 12.53
C LYS A 221 -24.99 11.70 13.20
N THR A 222 -25.66 11.59 14.34
CA THR A 222 -25.85 10.30 15.02
C THR A 222 -27.03 9.57 14.37
N GLY A 223 -26.74 8.67 13.42
CA GLY A 223 -27.77 7.90 12.73
C GLY A 223 -27.27 7.28 11.43
N ARG A 224 -28.16 6.56 10.72
CA ARG A 224 -27.89 6.02 9.37
C ARG A 224 -28.33 7.01 8.27
N ASP A 225 -28.11 8.30 8.50
CA ASP A 225 -28.38 9.34 7.52
C ASP A 225 -27.11 9.64 6.71
N PHE A 226 -27.24 9.79 5.41
CA PHE A 226 -26.15 10.20 4.54
C PHE A 226 -26.42 11.59 3.96
N ASP A 227 -25.34 12.36 3.79
CA ASP A 227 -25.39 13.60 3.05
C ASP A 227 -25.25 13.34 1.55
N ALA A 228 -26.10 14.01 0.80
CA ALA A 228 -25.99 14.08 -0.64
C ALA A 228 -25.27 15.37 -1.02
N ILE A 229 -24.00 15.25 -1.40
CA ILE A 229 -23.23 16.39 -1.89
C ILE A 229 -23.49 16.53 -3.39
N ASP A 230 -24.04 17.67 -3.79
CA ASP A 230 -24.18 18.03 -5.19
C ASP A 230 -22.79 18.37 -5.75
N VAL A 231 -22.22 17.41 -6.48
CA VAL A 231 -20.92 17.60 -7.15
C VAL A 231 -21.14 18.21 -8.53
N ARG A 232 -20.61 19.41 -8.72
CA ARG A 232 -20.58 20.00 -10.07
C ARG A 232 -19.53 19.31 -10.95
N PRO A 233 -19.75 19.20 -12.26
CA PRO A 233 -18.70 18.74 -13.15
C PRO A 233 -17.44 19.59 -12.99
N GLY A 234 -16.33 18.98 -12.51
CA GLY A 234 -15.08 19.69 -12.25
C GLY A 234 -14.68 19.84 -10.79
N ASP A 235 -15.59 19.64 -9.83
CA ASP A 235 -15.24 19.65 -8.41
C ASP A 235 -14.43 18.39 -8.03
N SER A 236 -13.27 18.60 -7.41
CA SER A 236 -12.38 17.55 -6.88
C SER A 236 -12.83 17.04 -5.50
N ALA A 237 -14.14 17.01 -5.25
CA ALA A 237 -14.72 16.69 -3.94
C ALA A 237 -14.82 15.18 -3.64
N ASP A 238 -14.04 14.33 -4.35
CA ASP A 238 -13.96 12.91 -4.00
C ASP A 238 -12.95 12.71 -2.86
N PRO A 239 -13.41 12.39 -1.64
CA PRO A 239 -12.52 12.16 -0.50
C PRO A 239 -11.51 11.01 -0.71
N PHE A 240 -11.76 10.14 -1.70
CA PHE A 240 -10.88 9.03 -2.08
C PHE A 240 -9.92 9.36 -3.25
N ALA A 241 -9.91 10.60 -3.73
CA ALA A 241 -9.00 11.03 -4.81
C ALA A 241 -7.52 10.72 -4.50
N LEU A 242 -7.12 10.80 -3.23
CA LEU A 242 -5.76 10.47 -2.80
C LEU A 242 -5.44 8.97 -2.99
N LEU A 243 -6.39 8.08 -2.69
CA LEU A 243 -6.26 6.64 -2.90
C LEU A 243 -6.03 6.32 -4.37
N TYR A 244 -6.87 6.86 -5.26
CA TYR A 244 -6.73 6.64 -6.71
C TYR A 244 -5.43 7.23 -7.25
N ALA A 245 -5.01 8.40 -6.76
CA ALA A 245 -3.74 9.02 -7.12
C ALA A 245 -2.52 8.17 -6.70
N ARG A 246 -2.61 7.40 -5.61
CA ARG A 246 -1.56 6.46 -5.18
C ARG A 246 -1.47 5.25 -6.11
N ILE A 247 -2.61 4.66 -6.48
CA ILE A 247 -2.69 3.56 -7.46
C ILE A 247 -2.13 4.04 -8.81
N GLU A 248 -2.54 5.21 -9.28
CA GLU A 248 -2.05 5.83 -10.51
C GLU A 248 -0.52 6.07 -10.45
N ALA A 249 0.00 6.53 -9.31
CA ALA A 249 1.43 6.74 -9.13
C ALA A 249 2.22 5.43 -9.21
N PHE A 250 1.72 4.34 -8.63
CA PHE A 250 2.30 3.01 -8.74
C PHE A 250 2.36 2.55 -10.20
N ASN A 251 1.25 2.60 -10.92
CA ASN A 251 1.16 2.18 -12.32
C ASN A 251 2.04 3.03 -13.24
N ARG A 252 2.07 4.35 -13.03
CA ARG A 252 2.95 5.27 -13.75
C ARG A 252 4.43 4.97 -13.48
N ASP A 253 4.80 4.70 -12.22
CA ASP A 253 6.18 4.35 -11.86
C ASP A 253 6.57 3.02 -12.51
N ARG A 254 5.67 2.01 -12.54
CA ARG A 254 5.86 0.77 -13.29
C ARG A 254 6.16 1.04 -14.76
N SER A 255 5.29 1.79 -15.43
CA SER A 255 5.43 2.08 -16.85
C SER A 255 6.73 2.84 -17.17
N ARG A 256 7.18 3.73 -16.26
CA ARG A 256 8.38 4.55 -16.46
C ARG A 256 9.68 3.85 -16.10
N ILE A 257 9.69 3.07 -15.00
CA ILE A 257 10.91 2.51 -14.42
C ILE A 257 11.18 1.11 -14.94
N LEU A 258 10.13 0.32 -15.19
CA LEU A 258 10.21 -1.07 -15.64
C LEU A 258 9.91 -1.23 -17.13
N ALA A 259 9.89 -0.15 -17.90
CA ALA A 259 9.74 -0.21 -19.36
C ALA A 259 10.79 -1.15 -19.98
N GLY A 260 10.37 -2.10 -20.81
CA GLY A 260 11.24 -3.08 -21.45
C GLY A 260 11.78 -4.19 -20.53
N THR A 261 11.37 -4.25 -19.26
CA THR A 261 11.72 -5.37 -18.39
C THR A 261 10.70 -6.49 -18.59
N ALA A 262 11.19 -7.73 -18.77
CA ALA A 262 10.32 -8.90 -18.90
C ALA A 262 9.40 -9.04 -17.68
N ALA A 263 8.12 -9.27 -17.94
CA ALA A 263 7.15 -9.62 -16.91
C ALA A 263 7.48 -10.99 -16.32
N VAL A 264 7.10 -11.23 -15.07
CA VAL A 264 7.20 -12.57 -14.47
C VAL A 264 6.19 -13.48 -15.17
N GLU A 265 6.62 -14.62 -15.63
CA GLU A 265 5.76 -15.61 -16.29
C GLU A 265 4.90 -16.35 -15.23
N THR A 266 3.78 -15.76 -14.87
CA THR A 266 2.77 -16.34 -13.99
C THR A 266 1.39 -15.87 -14.40
N THR A 267 0.37 -16.65 -14.13
CA THR A 267 -1.04 -16.31 -14.37
C THR A 267 -1.67 -15.55 -13.20
N SER A 268 -0.99 -15.51 -12.05
CA SER A 268 -1.46 -14.84 -10.85
C SER A 268 -1.14 -13.35 -10.88
N ALA A 269 -2.15 -12.51 -10.70
CA ALA A 269 -2.01 -11.06 -10.60
C ALA A 269 -1.29 -10.65 -9.32
N THR A 270 -1.59 -11.30 -8.17
CA THR A 270 -0.91 -11.04 -6.89
C THR A 270 0.59 -11.29 -7.01
N SER A 271 1.00 -12.38 -7.64
CA SER A 271 2.42 -12.70 -7.88
C SER A 271 3.11 -11.69 -8.79
N ARG A 272 2.50 -11.31 -9.92
CA ARG A 272 3.06 -10.31 -10.85
C ARG A 272 3.19 -8.94 -10.23
N LEU A 273 2.15 -8.51 -9.53
CA LEU A 273 2.12 -7.20 -8.87
C LEU A 273 3.09 -7.15 -7.69
N SER A 274 3.27 -8.28 -6.96
CA SER A 274 4.30 -8.39 -5.91
C SER A 274 5.70 -8.21 -6.47
N ALA A 275 6.05 -8.92 -7.54
CA ALA A 275 7.35 -8.76 -8.20
C ALA A 275 7.57 -7.33 -8.74
N THR A 276 6.50 -6.68 -9.23
CA THR A 276 6.54 -5.29 -9.67
C THR A 276 6.79 -4.36 -8.48
N ALA A 277 6.07 -4.54 -7.37
CA ALA A 277 6.22 -3.76 -6.15
C ALA A 277 7.63 -3.92 -5.55
N GLU A 278 8.20 -5.13 -5.54
CA GLU A 278 9.57 -5.40 -5.11
C GLU A 278 10.60 -4.61 -5.92
N ARG A 279 10.50 -4.65 -7.25
CA ARG A 279 11.43 -3.94 -8.14
C ARG A 279 11.34 -2.42 -7.93
N LEU A 280 10.13 -1.87 -7.79
CA LEU A 280 9.90 -0.45 -7.52
C LEU A 280 10.38 -0.06 -6.12
N ALA A 281 10.08 -0.84 -5.10
CA ALA A 281 10.58 -0.64 -3.73
C ALA A 281 12.11 -0.60 -3.70
N SER A 282 12.75 -1.58 -4.32
CA SER A 282 14.22 -1.65 -4.45
C SER A 282 14.82 -0.46 -5.18
N HIS A 283 14.15 0.03 -6.24
CA HIS A 283 14.59 1.23 -6.99
C HIS A 283 14.56 2.48 -6.10
N TYR A 284 13.43 2.75 -5.43
CA TYR A 284 13.30 3.92 -4.57
C TYR A 284 14.14 3.80 -3.30
N GLN A 285 14.31 2.59 -2.75
CA GLN A 285 15.19 2.35 -1.61
C GLN A 285 16.65 2.68 -1.94
N ARG A 286 17.14 2.30 -3.14
CA ARG A 286 18.49 2.70 -3.58
C ARG A 286 18.61 4.21 -3.70
N LYS A 287 17.61 4.90 -4.26
CA LYS A 287 17.59 6.37 -4.34
C LYS A 287 17.60 7.03 -2.97
N ALA A 288 16.73 6.60 -2.06
CA ALA A 288 16.66 7.13 -0.69
C ALA A 288 17.96 6.90 0.08
N LYS A 289 18.53 5.68 0.02
CA LYS A 289 19.83 5.36 0.64
C LYS A 289 20.97 6.21 0.06
N SER A 290 20.99 6.41 -1.24
CA SER A 290 21.99 7.24 -1.91
C SER A 290 21.83 8.73 -1.53
N ALA A 291 20.60 9.23 -1.45
CA ALA A 291 20.35 10.61 -1.01
C ALA A 291 20.83 10.82 0.42
N LEU A 292 20.46 9.92 1.35
CA LEU A 292 20.91 9.96 2.73
C LEU A 292 22.45 9.97 2.83
N THR A 293 23.11 9.05 2.12
CA THR A 293 24.59 9.01 2.09
C THR A 293 25.20 10.30 1.55
N ARG A 294 24.63 10.87 0.48
CA ARG A 294 25.10 12.15 -0.09
C ARG A 294 24.90 13.31 0.89
N LEU A 295 23.80 13.34 1.62
CA LEU A 295 23.54 14.33 2.66
C LEU A 295 24.61 14.24 3.77
N PHE A 296 24.89 13.06 4.29
CA PHE A 296 25.91 12.86 5.31
C PHE A 296 27.31 13.26 4.83
N VAL A 297 27.68 12.87 3.60
CA VAL A 297 28.98 13.25 3.02
C VAL A 297 29.07 14.78 2.82
N ALA A 298 28.02 15.40 2.30
CA ALA A 298 27.99 16.85 2.11
C ALA A 298 28.08 17.60 3.44
N THR A 299 27.37 17.14 4.48
CA THR A 299 27.44 17.73 5.82
C THR A 299 28.82 17.53 6.45
N ALA A 300 29.46 16.36 6.26
CA ALA A 300 30.82 16.13 6.73
C ALA A 300 31.83 17.06 6.07
N ILE A 301 31.72 17.23 4.74
CA ILE A 301 32.56 18.17 3.97
C ILE A 301 32.30 19.61 4.45
N ALA A 302 31.04 20.01 4.59
CA ALA A 302 30.69 21.35 5.07
C ALA A 302 31.28 21.62 6.47
N GLY A 303 31.09 20.67 7.40
CA GLY A 303 31.65 20.79 8.74
C GLY A 303 33.18 20.89 8.77
N LEU A 304 33.86 20.08 7.95
CA LEU A 304 35.33 20.14 7.85
C LEU A 304 35.80 21.48 7.23
N MET A 305 35.17 21.93 6.14
CA MET A 305 35.51 23.21 5.49
C MET A 305 35.23 24.40 6.40
N PHE A 306 34.14 24.34 7.17
CA PHE A 306 33.85 25.37 8.18
C PHE A 306 34.88 25.36 9.31
N ALA A 307 35.28 24.18 9.82
CA ALA A 307 36.33 24.09 10.85
C ALA A 307 37.66 24.68 10.35
N ILE A 308 38.06 24.45 9.09
CA ILE A 308 39.25 25.04 8.46
C ILE A 308 39.07 26.55 8.28
N TYR A 309 37.91 27.00 7.84
CA TYR A 309 37.59 28.43 7.66
C TYR A 309 37.63 29.20 8.99
N ALA A 310 37.08 28.63 10.06
CA ALA A 310 37.04 29.22 11.38
C ALA A 310 38.37 29.08 12.16
N GLY A 311 39.36 28.36 11.60
CA GLY A 311 40.67 28.18 12.19
C GLY A 311 41.49 29.48 12.14
N PRO A 312 42.54 29.58 13.00
CA PRO A 312 43.28 30.81 13.21
C PRO A 312 44.30 31.16 12.12
N VAL A 313 44.41 30.35 11.08
CA VAL A 313 45.39 30.60 9.99
C VAL A 313 44.86 31.68 9.04
N PRO A 314 45.43 32.89 9.03
CA PRO A 314 45.03 33.95 8.12
C PRO A 314 45.22 33.49 6.65
N LYS A 315 44.31 33.67 5.76
CA LYS A 315 44.27 33.26 4.34
C LYS A 315 43.41 32.01 4.03
N LEU A 316 42.88 31.31 5.01
CA LEU A 316 42.00 30.16 4.77
C LEU A 316 40.52 30.55 4.58
N HIS A 317 40.20 31.86 4.51
CA HIS A 317 38.84 32.36 4.24
C HIS A 317 38.25 31.86 2.91
N LEU A 318 39.09 31.45 1.96
CA LEU A 318 38.61 30.83 0.71
C LEU A 318 37.83 29.54 0.94
N PHE A 319 38.01 28.84 2.09
CA PHE A 319 37.30 27.63 2.43
C PHE A 319 35.81 27.85 2.75
N VAL A 320 35.35 29.11 2.89
CA VAL A 320 33.91 29.43 2.92
C VAL A 320 33.20 29.04 1.61
N VAL A 321 33.91 29.10 0.47
CA VAL A 321 33.32 28.77 -0.84
C VAL A 321 32.96 27.28 -0.91
N PRO A 322 33.88 26.30 -0.70
CA PRO A 322 33.50 24.88 -0.69
C PRO A 322 32.54 24.52 0.44
N TYR A 323 32.56 25.22 1.59
CA TYR A 323 31.52 25.08 2.64
C TYR A 323 30.13 25.39 2.08
N LEU A 324 29.95 26.57 1.47
CA LEU A 324 28.68 27.00 0.90
C LEU A 324 28.23 26.10 -0.26
N LEU A 325 29.17 25.64 -1.10
CA LEU A 325 28.86 24.68 -2.17
C LEU A 325 28.38 23.34 -1.62
N ALA A 326 29.02 22.83 -0.59
CA ALA A 326 28.60 21.57 0.06
C ALA A 326 27.21 21.71 0.69
N LEU A 327 26.92 22.82 1.36
CA LEU A 327 25.62 23.13 1.93
C LEU A 327 24.54 23.26 0.84
N GLY A 328 24.82 24.02 -0.24
CA GLY A 328 23.91 24.16 -1.38
C GLY A 328 23.61 22.80 -2.05
N PHE A 329 24.64 21.95 -2.22
CA PHE A 329 24.45 20.59 -2.71
C PHE A 329 23.56 19.75 -1.79
N ALA A 330 23.76 19.82 -0.48
CA ALA A 330 22.91 19.12 0.50
C ALA A 330 21.44 19.55 0.37
N VAL A 331 21.18 20.87 0.26
CA VAL A 331 19.82 21.40 0.06
C VAL A 331 19.21 20.87 -1.25
N ILE A 332 19.96 20.86 -2.34
CA ILE A 332 19.48 20.34 -3.64
C ILE A 332 19.11 18.85 -3.52
N VAL A 333 19.96 18.04 -2.89
CA VAL A 333 19.70 16.60 -2.68
C VAL A 333 18.45 16.40 -1.82
N PHE A 334 18.32 17.15 -0.73
CA PHE A 334 17.18 17.10 0.17
C PHE A 334 15.87 17.46 -0.56
N VAL A 335 15.83 18.59 -1.24
CA VAL A 335 14.64 19.04 -1.98
C VAL A 335 14.23 18.03 -3.06
N ARG A 336 15.20 17.44 -3.77
CA ARG A 336 14.91 16.40 -4.78
C ARG A 336 14.37 15.11 -4.15
N ALA A 337 14.93 14.68 -3.02
CA ALA A 337 14.49 13.48 -2.32
C ALA A 337 13.05 13.64 -1.79
N ASN A 338 12.75 14.79 -1.18
CA ASN A 338 11.41 15.07 -0.63
C ASN A 338 10.36 15.28 -1.73
N ARG A 339 10.65 16.11 -2.74
CA ARG A 339 9.72 16.29 -3.88
C ARG A 339 9.45 14.96 -4.61
N GLY A 340 10.48 14.11 -4.73
CA GLY A 340 10.34 12.79 -5.33
C GLY A 340 9.69 11.75 -4.41
N ARG A 341 9.49 12.07 -3.12
CA ARG A 341 8.95 11.18 -2.08
C ARG A 341 9.66 9.81 -2.09
N TRP A 342 10.99 9.81 -2.21
CA TRP A 342 11.73 8.56 -2.45
C TRP A 342 11.64 7.60 -1.28
N GLN A 343 11.64 8.10 -0.05
CA GLN A 343 11.50 7.30 1.15
C GLN A 343 10.10 6.71 1.26
N ASP A 344 9.06 7.55 1.15
CA ASP A 344 7.66 7.13 1.26
C ASP A 344 7.34 6.06 0.19
N ARG A 345 7.72 6.30 -1.07
CA ARG A 345 7.50 5.32 -2.14
C ARG A 345 8.23 3.99 -1.91
N ALA A 346 9.45 4.05 -1.36
CA ALA A 346 10.19 2.84 -1.02
C ALA A 346 9.45 2.02 0.06
N GLN A 347 8.89 2.71 1.05
CA GLN A 347 8.14 2.09 2.16
C GLN A 347 6.78 1.56 1.68
N ASP A 348 6.01 2.39 0.96
CA ASP A 348 4.70 2.05 0.44
C ASP A 348 4.77 0.82 -0.47
N TYR A 349 5.71 0.80 -1.41
CA TYR A 349 5.86 -0.31 -2.35
C TYR A 349 6.41 -1.57 -1.69
N ARG A 350 7.23 -1.43 -0.64
CA ARG A 350 7.67 -2.57 0.16
C ARG A 350 6.52 -3.16 0.98
N ALA A 351 5.67 -2.32 1.56
CA ALA A 351 4.49 -2.74 2.26
C ALA A 351 3.49 -3.47 1.34
N LEU A 352 3.26 -2.90 0.15
CA LEU A 352 2.44 -3.53 -0.87
C LEU A 352 2.99 -4.89 -1.31
N GLU A 353 4.29 -4.99 -1.56
CA GLU A 353 4.97 -6.23 -1.96
C GLU A 353 4.76 -7.35 -0.93
N ILE A 354 5.00 -7.06 0.35
CA ILE A 354 4.84 -8.05 1.42
C ILE A 354 3.39 -8.50 1.53
N GLY A 355 2.44 -7.55 1.51
CA GLY A 355 1.01 -7.89 1.56
C GLY A 355 0.56 -8.74 0.36
N LEU A 356 1.03 -8.42 -0.85
CA LEU A 356 0.74 -9.21 -2.05
C LEU A 356 1.37 -10.61 -2.01
N ASN A 357 2.59 -10.75 -1.46
CA ASN A 357 3.23 -12.06 -1.30
C ASN A 357 2.46 -12.96 -0.33
N VAL A 358 2.02 -12.41 0.81
CA VAL A 358 1.20 -13.16 1.76
C VAL A 358 -0.14 -13.54 1.11
N GLN A 359 -0.80 -12.61 0.41
CA GLN A 359 -2.05 -12.88 -0.30
C GLN A 359 -1.87 -13.97 -1.36
N HIS A 360 -0.80 -13.90 -2.16
CA HIS A 360 -0.52 -14.92 -3.17
C HIS A 360 -0.43 -16.33 -2.59
N VAL A 361 0.26 -16.47 -1.47
CA VAL A 361 0.42 -17.78 -0.82
C VAL A 361 -0.87 -18.24 -0.14
N TRP A 362 -1.68 -17.32 0.43
CA TRP A 362 -3.01 -17.63 0.95
C TRP A 362 -3.95 -18.11 -0.16
N ASP A 363 -3.96 -17.42 -1.31
CA ASP A 363 -4.74 -17.80 -2.47
C ASP A 363 -4.33 -19.19 -3.00
N ALA A 364 -3.02 -19.47 -3.03
CA ALA A 364 -2.48 -20.75 -3.50
C ALA A 364 -2.94 -21.96 -2.67
N VAL A 365 -3.13 -21.81 -1.36
CA VAL A 365 -3.67 -22.87 -0.49
C VAL A 365 -5.19 -22.81 -0.33
N GLY A 366 -5.86 -21.90 -1.04
CA GLY A 366 -7.31 -21.73 -0.99
C GLY A 366 -7.83 -21.20 0.35
N LEU A 367 -7.04 -20.36 1.06
CA LEU A 367 -7.55 -19.58 2.18
C LEU A 367 -8.51 -18.52 1.64
N ARG A 368 -9.67 -18.38 2.28
CA ARG A 368 -10.72 -17.45 1.86
C ARG A 368 -10.55 -16.04 2.43
N GLU A 369 -9.56 -15.87 3.28
CA GLU A 369 -9.27 -14.62 3.96
C GLU A 369 -8.52 -13.68 3.02
N SER A 370 -8.83 -12.39 3.08
CA SER A 370 -8.07 -11.37 2.36
C SER A 370 -7.09 -10.68 3.31
N VAL A 371 -5.86 -10.53 2.89
CA VAL A 371 -4.85 -9.73 3.58
C VAL A 371 -5.35 -8.30 3.82
N ALA A 372 -6.18 -7.77 2.93
CA ALA A 372 -6.79 -6.47 3.07
C ALA A 372 -7.62 -6.30 4.37
N ASP A 373 -8.15 -7.39 4.92
CA ASP A 373 -8.97 -7.37 6.13
C ASP A 373 -8.14 -7.25 7.43
N TYR A 374 -6.84 -7.54 7.36
CA TYR A 374 -5.95 -7.59 8.53
C TYR A 374 -4.86 -6.54 8.51
N TYR A 375 -4.46 -6.10 7.33
CA TYR A 375 -3.25 -5.34 7.13
C TYR A 375 -3.50 -3.84 7.22
N LEU A 376 -2.71 -3.16 8.06
CA LEU A 376 -2.73 -1.71 8.23
C LEU A 376 -4.10 -1.11 8.64
N GLY A 377 -5.00 -1.90 9.21
CA GLY A 377 -6.35 -1.49 9.58
C GLY A 377 -6.42 -0.33 10.58
N ARG A 378 -5.36 -0.11 11.37
CA ARG A 378 -5.25 1.00 12.33
C ARG A 378 -4.72 2.30 11.75
N GLN A 379 -4.37 2.35 10.42
CA GLN A 379 -3.65 3.47 9.82
C GLN A 379 -4.29 3.90 8.50
N ARG A 380 -5.56 4.29 8.57
CA ARG A 380 -6.41 4.48 7.40
C ARG A 380 -6.12 5.69 6.51
N THR A 381 -5.33 6.68 6.93
CA THR A 381 -5.28 7.94 6.18
C THR A 381 -4.39 7.90 4.93
N GLU A 382 -3.11 7.57 5.08
CA GLU A 382 -2.16 7.64 3.94
C GLU A 382 -1.84 6.28 3.32
N LEU A 383 -2.08 5.18 4.08
CA LEU A 383 -1.76 3.81 3.70
C LEU A 383 -2.97 3.00 3.24
N GLU A 384 -4.17 3.56 3.31
CA GLU A 384 -5.43 2.88 2.94
C GLU A 384 -5.41 2.32 1.50
N TRP A 385 -4.65 2.95 0.62
CA TRP A 385 -4.52 2.47 -0.75
C TRP A 385 -3.86 1.09 -0.86
N ILE A 386 -3.04 0.68 0.13
CA ILE A 386 -2.31 -0.60 0.11
C ILE A 386 -3.27 -1.79 0.33
N PRO A 387 -4.07 -1.86 1.42
CA PRO A 387 -5.10 -2.88 1.54
C PRO A 387 -6.04 -2.93 0.34
N LYS A 388 -6.47 -1.78 -0.17
CA LYS A 388 -7.34 -1.70 -1.36
C LYS A 388 -6.66 -2.24 -2.62
N ALA A 389 -5.38 -1.98 -2.81
CA ALA A 389 -4.60 -2.52 -3.92
C ALA A 389 -4.44 -4.05 -3.81
N ILE A 390 -4.21 -4.57 -2.59
CA ILE A 390 -4.12 -6.01 -2.34
C ILE A 390 -5.47 -6.68 -2.60
N GLY A 391 -6.57 -6.09 -2.11
CA GLY A 391 -7.93 -6.58 -2.38
C GLY A 391 -8.27 -6.59 -3.87
N ALA A 392 -7.82 -5.58 -4.62
CA ALA A 392 -7.97 -5.55 -6.07
C ALA A 392 -7.20 -6.69 -6.76
N ALA A 393 -5.94 -6.91 -6.38
CA ALA A 393 -5.14 -8.00 -6.91
C ALA A 393 -5.72 -9.38 -6.57
N HIS A 394 -6.16 -9.58 -5.31
CA HIS A 394 -6.87 -10.79 -4.88
C HIS A 394 -8.14 -11.02 -5.72
N THR A 395 -8.94 -9.98 -5.96
CA THR A 395 -10.14 -10.06 -6.83
C THR A 395 -9.78 -10.55 -8.24
N LEU A 396 -8.62 -10.17 -8.77
CA LEU A 396 -8.15 -10.65 -10.07
C LEU A 396 -7.80 -12.14 -10.05
N ASP A 397 -7.36 -12.69 -8.94
CA ASP A 397 -6.94 -14.09 -8.81
C ASP A 397 -8.07 -15.04 -8.39
N LEU A 398 -9.24 -14.55 -7.93
CA LEU A 398 -10.40 -15.39 -7.56
C LEU A 398 -10.85 -16.40 -8.63
N ARG A 399 -10.45 -16.21 -9.88
CA ARG A 399 -10.73 -17.08 -11.03
C ARG A 399 -9.81 -18.29 -11.16
N LEU A 400 -8.65 -18.26 -10.50
CA LEU A 400 -7.63 -19.29 -10.70
C LEU A 400 -8.11 -20.61 -10.13
N PRO A 401 -7.91 -21.72 -10.84
CA PRO A 401 -8.23 -23.03 -10.32
C PRO A 401 -7.34 -23.34 -9.12
N PHE A 402 -7.92 -23.98 -8.12
CA PHE A 402 -7.20 -24.45 -6.96
C PHE A 402 -6.40 -25.72 -7.31
N ASP A 403 -5.11 -25.70 -7.02
CA ASP A 403 -4.21 -26.84 -7.15
C ASP A 403 -3.51 -27.09 -5.80
N GLU A 404 -3.85 -28.21 -5.17
CA GLU A 404 -3.35 -28.58 -3.84
C GLU A 404 -1.81 -28.74 -3.84
N GLN A 405 -1.25 -29.40 -4.85
CA GLN A 405 0.19 -29.64 -4.90
C GLN A 405 0.96 -28.32 -5.09
N TYR A 406 0.45 -27.47 -5.97
CA TYR A 406 1.00 -26.12 -6.15
C TYR A 406 0.91 -25.32 -4.86
N GLY A 407 -0.22 -25.35 -4.15
CA GLY A 407 -0.41 -24.63 -2.90
C GLY A 407 0.58 -25.03 -1.81
N ILE A 408 0.76 -26.33 -1.59
CA ILE A 408 1.73 -26.85 -0.61
C ILE A 408 3.16 -26.45 -1.00
N ALA A 409 3.52 -26.57 -2.29
CA ALA A 409 4.83 -26.16 -2.78
C ALA A 409 5.07 -24.65 -2.63
N ALA A 410 4.06 -23.82 -2.89
CA ALA A 410 4.12 -22.36 -2.74
C ALA A 410 4.37 -21.95 -1.28
N VAL A 411 3.70 -22.59 -0.30
CA VAL A 411 3.96 -22.33 1.12
C VAL A 411 5.39 -22.69 1.49
N ARG A 412 5.84 -23.89 1.14
CA ARG A 412 7.20 -24.33 1.43
C ARG A 412 8.25 -23.42 0.77
N GLY A 413 8.01 -23.04 -0.48
CA GLY A 413 8.86 -22.10 -1.22
C GLY A 413 8.96 -20.76 -0.52
N PHE A 414 7.82 -20.15 -0.18
CA PHE A 414 7.75 -18.88 0.54
C PHE A 414 8.51 -18.92 1.88
N LEU A 415 8.24 -19.93 2.72
CA LEU A 415 8.89 -20.07 4.02
C LEU A 415 10.42 -20.24 3.87
N SER A 416 10.85 -21.04 2.90
CA SER A 416 12.28 -21.31 2.63
C SER A 416 13.00 -20.07 2.11
N GLU A 417 12.38 -19.31 1.20
CA GLU A 417 12.94 -18.07 0.66
C GLU A 417 13.06 -16.99 1.75
N GLN A 418 12.03 -16.82 2.56
CA GLN A 418 12.06 -15.87 3.67
C GLN A 418 13.12 -16.26 4.71
N TYR A 419 13.18 -17.53 5.09
CA TYR A 419 14.22 -18.02 6.00
C TYR A 419 15.62 -17.77 5.44
N ALA A 420 15.88 -18.12 4.17
CA ALA A 420 17.15 -17.88 3.50
C ALA A 420 17.51 -16.40 3.39
N TYR A 421 16.54 -15.52 3.19
CA TYR A 421 16.77 -14.07 3.18
C TYR A 421 17.29 -13.56 4.53
N PHE A 422 16.68 -13.98 5.65
CA PHE A 422 17.05 -13.51 6.99
C PHE A 422 18.28 -14.25 7.54
N ALA A 423 18.30 -15.57 7.48
CA ALA A 423 19.40 -16.42 8.00
C ALA A 423 20.64 -16.38 7.10
N GLY A 424 20.43 -16.31 5.79
CA GLY A 424 21.43 -16.46 4.75
C GLY A 424 21.40 -17.86 4.12
N PRO A 425 21.54 -17.95 2.79
CA PRO A 425 21.75 -19.24 2.13
C PRO A 425 23.10 -19.83 2.55
N ASP A 426 23.26 -21.13 2.37
CA ASP A 426 24.42 -21.90 2.79
C ASP A 426 25.76 -21.17 2.53
N GLY A 427 26.50 -20.92 3.61
CA GLY A 427 27.81 -20.26 3.57
C GLY A 427 27.80 -18.75 3.35
N LYS A 428 26.65 -18.09 3.20
CA LYS A 428 26.54 -16.63 3.04
C LYS A 428 25.83 -15.99 4.22
N LYS A 429 26.22 -14.74 4.54
CA LYS A 429 25.58 -13.98 5.60
C LYS A 429 24.20 -13.49 5.19
N GLY A 430 23.16 -13.84 5.92
CA GLY A 430 21.81 -13.34 5.75
C GLY A 430 21.65 -11.86 6.11
N ALA A 431 20.44 -11.36 5.96
CA ALA A 431 20.11 -9.97 6.28
C ALA A 431 20.45 -9.64 7.75
N THR A 432 20.11 -10.52 8.68
CA THR A 432 20.40 -10.40 10.12
C THR A 432 21.89 -10.17 10.38
N ALA A 433 22.73 -11.05 9.84
CA ALA A 433 24.20 -10.95 10.04
C ALA A 433 24.80 -9.71 9.36
N ARG A 434 24.26 -9.30 8.20
CA ARG A 434 24.73 -8.10 7.48
C ARG A 434 24.41 -6.82 8.27
N GLU A 435 23.19 -6.68 8.79
CA GLU A 435 22.79 -5.49 9.55
C GLU A 435 23.54 -5.43 10.92
N ALA A 436 23.70 -6.56 11.61
CA ALA A 436 24.50 -6.64 12.83
C ALA A 436 25.98 -6.29 12.58
N ALA A 437 26.57 -6.69 11.45
CA ALA A 437 27.93 -6.33 11.09
C ALA A 437 28.06 -4.82 10.79
N ARG A 438 27.07 -4.22 10.13
CA ARG A 438 27.02 -2.77 9.89
C ARG A 438 26.91 -1.98 11.19
N SER A 439 25.99 -2.38 12.08
CA SER A 439 25.84 -1.78 13.41
C SER A 439 27.17 -1.78 14.17
N ARG A 440 27.84 -2.94 14.25
CA ARG A 440 29.14 -3.06 14.92
C ARG A 440 30.21 -2.16 14.29
N ARG A 441 30.29 -2.11 12.95
CA ARG A 441 31.29 -1.29 12.22
C ARG A 441 31.09 0.20 12.48
N PHE A 442 29.90 0.73 12.27
CA PHE A 442 29.62 2.15 12.47
C PHE A 442 29.63 2.54 13.95
N GLY A 443 29.18 1.64 14.83
CA GLY A 443 29.31 1.82 16.29
C GLY A 443 30.78 1.88 16.74
N ALA A 444 31.66 1.10 16.13
CA ALA A 444 33.10 1.20 16.37
C ALA A 444 33.65 2.56 15.92
N LEU A 445 33.29 3.03 14.71
CA LEU A 445 33.72 4.34 14.20
C LEU A 445 33.25 5.48 15.11
N ARG A 446 32.02 5.44 15.60
CA ARG A 446 31.49 6.40 16.58
C ARG A 446 32.35 6.40 17.87
N ARG A 447 32.60 5.22 18.45
CA ARG A 447 33.42 5.10 19.67
C ARG A 447 34.85 5.60 19.45
N TRP A 448 35.44 5.34 18.29
CA TRP A 448 36.75 5.86 17.93
C TRP A 448 36.78 7.38 17.84
N ALA A 449 35.76 7.99 17.20
CA ALA A 449 35.63 9.45 17.11
C ALA A 449 35.51 10.09 18.52
N PHE A 450 34.67 9.53 19.41
CA PHE A 450 34.57 10.00 20.80
C PHE A 450 35.88 9.86 21.55
N ARG A 451 36.56 8.71 21.42
CA ARG A 451 37.88 8.49 22.11
C ARG A 451 38.94 9.45 21.59
N ALA A 452 38.99 9.69 20.28
CA ALA A 452 39.92 10.66 19.70
C ALA A 452 39.63 12.07 20.22
N GLY A 453 38.38 12.51 20.29
CA GLY A 453 38.00 13.79 20.86
C GLY A 453 38.43 13.91 22.32
N PHE A 454 38.25 12.86 23.12
CA PHE A 454 38.68 12.84 24.51
C PHE A 454 40.20 12.90 24.65
N VAL A 455 40.95 12.13 23.85
CA VAL A 455 42.42 12.16 23.84
C VAL A 455 42.95 13.54 23.43
N PHE A 456 42.40 14.17 22.42
CA PHE A 456 42.80 15.51 22.01
C PHE A 456 42.45 16.57 23.06
N SER A 457 41.32 16.44 23.75
CA SER A 457 40.96 17.31 24.87
C SER A 457 41.93 17.16 26.06
N ALA A 458 42.29 15.93 26.41
CA ALA A 458 43.29 15.67 27.45
C ALA A 458 44.68 16.22 27.06
N ALA A 459 45.07 16.04 25.80
CA ALA A 459 46.31 16.60 25.25
C ALA A 459 46.32 18.14 25.32
N LEU A 460 45.20 18.79 25.02
CA LEU A 460 45.04 20.25 25.11
C LEU A 460 45.21 20.74 26.57
N ILE A 461 44.62 20.02 27.53
CA ILE A 461 44.77 20.35 28.97
C ILE A 461 46.24 20.23 29.40
N VAL A 462 46.90 19.11 29.06
CA VAL A 462 48.32 18.89 29.38
C VAL A 462 49.18 19.97 28.73
N PHE A 463 48.90 20.29 27.44
CA PHE A 463 49.57 21.35 26.72
C PHE A 463 49.40 22.72 27.41
N ALA A 464 48.18 23.10 27.81
CA ALA A 464 47.90 24.36 28.47
C ALA A 464 48.64 24.49 29.82
N ILE A 465 48.67 23.39 30.62
CA ILE A 465 49.43 23.35 31.87
C ILE A 465 50.94 23.49 31.62
N ALA A 466 51.49 22.73 30.68
CA ALA A 466 52.91 22.76 30.35
C ALA A 466 53.36 24.13 29.78
N ALA A 467 52.54 24.75 28.93
CA ALA A 467 52.75 26.07 28.37
C ALA A 467 52.71 27.18 29.44
N GLY A 468 51.85 27.03 30.47
CA GLY A 468 51.76 27.94 31.60
C GLY A 468 52.97 27.84 32.57
N ILE A 469 53.53 26.62 32.73
CA ILE A 469 54.65 26.39 33.66
C ILE A 469 56.02 26.67 32.99
N LYS A 470 56.22 26.24 31.75
CA LYS A 470 57.48 26.38 31.01
C LYS A 470 57.24 26.70 29.55
N PRO A 471 56.88 27.95 29.19
CA PRO A 471 56.58 28.33 27.80
C PRO A 471 57.80 28.13 26.88
N ALA A 472 59.02 28.21 27.38
CA ALA A 472 60.26 27.98 26.65
C ALA A 472 60.39 26.58 26.02
N LEU A 473 59.64 25.58 26.48
CA LEU A 473 59.64 24.23 25.92
C LEU A 473 59.01 24.18 24.51
N PHE A 474 58.20 25.15 24.13
CA PHE A 474 57.45 25.18 22.89
C PHE A 474 58.03 26.17 21.85
N GLY A 475 59.16 26.81 22.14
CA GLY A 475 59.83 27.74 21.25
C GLY A 475 59.17 29.12 21.17
N ALA A 476 59.12 29.70 19.95
CA ALA A 476 58.53 31.01 19.76
C ALA A 476 57.01 31.04 20.06
N PRO A 477 56.46 32.20 20.51
CA PRO A 477 55.03 32.35 20.82
C PRO A 477 54.09 31.93 19.66
N GLU A 478 54.53 32.06 18.43
CA GLU A 478 53.78 31.63 17.22
C GLU A 478 53.59 30.11 17.16
N ASN A 479 54.57 29.32 17.62
CA ASN A 479 54.44 27.86 17.70
C ASN A 479 53.44 27.43 18.79
N LEU A 480 53.36 28.20 19.86
CA LEU A 480 52.44 27.94 20.95
C LEU A 480 50.98 28.06 20.50
N SER A 481 50.67 29.13 19.76
CA SER A 481 49.32 29.29 19.19
C SER A 481 48.99 28.20 18.15
N LEU A 482 49.97 27.81 17.32
CA LEU A 482 49.76 26.79 16.30
C LEU A 482 49.41 25.42 16.88
N TRP A 483 50.10 25.00 17.97
CA TRP A 483 49.81 23.76 18.67
C TRP A 483 48.43 23.78 19.38
N HIS A 484 48.11 24.88 20.07
CA HIS A 484 46.82 25.10 20.69
C HIS A 484 45.70 24.96 19.69
N ASP A 485 45.79 25.72 18.62
CA ASP A 485 44.75 25.82 17.61
C ASP A 485 44.60 24.54 16.78
N GLY A 486 45.72 23.82 16.55
CA GLY A 486 45.71 22.50 15.95
C GLY A 486 44.95 21.47 16.80
N LEU A 487 45.15 21.47 18.13
CA LEU A 487 44.43 20.59 19.06
C LEU A 487 42.93 20.94 19.12
N VAL A 488 42.57 22.22 19.18
CA VAL A 488 41.19 22.68 19.17
C VAL A 488 40.50 22.26 17.87
N PHE A 489 41.17 22.41 16.71
CA PHE A 489 40.68 21.94 15.42
C PHE A 489 40.41 20.42 15.42
N LEU A 490 41.34 19.61 15.92
CA LEU A 490 41.19 18.15 15.98
C LEU A 490 40.03 17.73 16.91
N ILE A 491 39.82 18.42 18.01
CA ILE A 491 38.66 18.23 18.91
C ILE A 491 37.38 18.51 18.16
N GLY A 492 37.30 19.62 17.43
CA GLY A 492 36.13 20.01 16.62
C GLY A 492 35.81 18.95 15.54
N VAL A 493 36.81 18.51 14.79
CA VAL A 493 36.65 17.46 13.76
C VAL A 493 36.20 16.14 14.41
N ALA A 494 36.74 15.74 15.54
CA ALA A 494 36.34 14.52 16.25
C ALA A 494 34.88 14.62 16.74
N ALA A 495 34.47 15.77 17.26
CA ALA A 495 33.10 16.01 17.70
C ALA A 495 32.10 15.93 16.53
N ILE A 496 32.41 16.60 15.42
CA ILE A 496 31.59 16.54 14.18
C ILE A 496 31.47 15.09 13.69
N ALA A 497 32.59 14.36 13.62
CA ALA A 497 32.59 12.96 13.19
C ALA A 497 31.74 12.07 14.13
N ALA A 498 31.86 12.25 15.43
CA ALA A 498 31.09 11.51 16.44
C ALA A 498 29.58 11.78 16.29
N ALA A 499 29.19 13.05 16.13
CA ALA A 499 27.80 13.45 15.92
C ALA A 499 27.22 12.85 14.62
N LEU A 500 27.97 12.95 13.51
CA LEU A 500 27.56 12.40 12.22
C LEU A 500 27.41 10.88 12.25
N PHE A 501 28.34 10.15 12.87
CA PHE A 501 28.22 8.70 13.01
C PHE A 501 27.05 8.30 13.93
N ASN A 502 26.78 9.08 14.97
CA ASN A 502 25.63 8.83 15.85
C ASN A 502 24.31 9.00 15.09
N ASP A 503 24.12 10.14 14.43
CA ASP A 503 22.91 10.44 13.67
C ASP A 503 22.73 9.44 12.49
N TYR A 504 23.84 9.06 11.82
CA TYR A 504 23.78 8.04 10.77
C TYR A 504 23.33 6.67 11.31
N LEU A 505 23.84 6.24 12.46
CA LEU A 505 23.43 4.99 13.11
C LEU A 505 21.95 5.00 13.48
N GLU A 506 21.48 6.09 14.05
CA GLU A 506 20.10 6.28 14.49
C GLU A 506 19.13 6.26 13.29
N ARG A 507 19.40 7.08 12.25
CA ARG A 507 18.56 7.14 11.05
C ARG A 507 18.58 5.86 10.22
N ARG A 508 19.63 5.05 10.35
CA ARG A 508 19.73 3.76 9.65
C ARG A 508 19.13 2.60 10.44
N GLY A 509 18.92 2.75 11.73
CA GLY A 509 18.26 1.77 12.60
C GLY A 509 18.88 0.35 12.55
N PHE A 510 20.19 0.23 12.30
CA PHE A 510 20.84 -1.08 12.07
C PHE A 510 20.65 -2.07 13.21
N GLU A 511 20.68 -1.61 14.46
CA GLU A 511 20.54 -2.47 15.63
C GLU A 511 19.12 -3.01 15.76
N GLU A 512 18.14 -2.14 15.58
CA GLU A 512 16.72 -2.51 15.60
C GLU A 512 16.38 -3.48 14.46
N HIS A 513 16.87 -3.20 13.23
CA HIS A 513 16.71 -4.13 12.11
C HIS A 513 17.34 -5.50 12.39
N ALA A 514 18.54 -5.54 12.96
CA ALA A 514 19.20 -6.80 13.26
C ALA A 514 18.40 -7.64 14.28
N ARG A 515 17.86 -6.99 15.32
CA ARG A 515 17.03 -7.63 16.35
C ARG A 515 15.72 -8.17 15.76
N ARG A 516 15.01 -7.36 14.98
CA ARG A 516 13.78 -7.78 14.31
C ARG A 516 14.02 -8.93 13.33
N TYR A 517 15.07 -8.87 12.53
CA TYR A 517 15.44 -9.93 11.60
C TYR A 517 15.80 -11.25 12.29
N GLU A 518 16.36 -11.19 13.51
CA GLU A 518 16.61 -12.37 14.33
C GLU A 518 15.30 -13.04 14.76
N LEU A 519 14.31 -12.24 15.21
CA LEU A 519 12.97 -12.74 15.54
C LEU A 519 12.30 -13.41 14.35
N MET A 520 12.33 -12.75 13.17
CA MET A 520 11.77 -13.30 11.92
C MET A 520 12.50 -14.57 11.49
N THR A 521 13.82 -14.65 11.63
CA THR A 521 14.60 -15.88 11.38
C THR A 521 14.09 -17.03 12.24
N GLY A 522 13.87 -16.76 13.53
CA GLY A 522 13.33 -17.76 14.48
C GLY A 522 11.92 -18.22 14.11
N MET A 523 11.05 -17.29 13.70
CA MET A 523 9.69 -17.58 13.27
C MET A 523 9.65 -18.49 12.03
N TYR A 524 10.35 -18.11 10.95
CA TYR A 524 10.35 -18.91 9.71
C TYR A 524 10.98 -20.29 9.90
N ARG A 525 12.01 -20.42 10.75
CA ARG A 525 12.58 -21.72 11.11
C ARG A 525 11.56 -22.61 11.81
N ARG A 526 10.81 -22.08 12.80
CA ARG A 526 9.76 -22.84 13.48
C ARG A 526 8.62 -23.20 12.54
N ALA A 527 8.22 -22.30 11.64
CA ALA A 527 7.20 -22.57 10.64
C ALA A 527 7.57 -23.71 9.69
N LEU A 528 8.82 -23.75 9.22
CA LEU A 528 9.32 -24.87 8.41
C LEU A 528 9.32 -26.19 9.19
N ALA A 529 9.78 -26.19 10.44
CA ALA A 529 9.74 -27.36 11.31
C ALA A 529 8.27 -27.83 11.55
N ALA A 530 7.36 -26.92 11.86
CA ALA A 530 5.95 -27.22 12.06
C ALA A 530 5.29 -27.82 10.80
N LEU A 531 5.70 -27.37 9.59
CA LEU A 531 5.22 -27.93 8.33
C LEU A 531 5.72 -29.37 8.12
N ASP A 532 6.96 -29.66 8.52
CA ASP A 532 7.60 -30.98 8.34
C ASP A 532 7.18 -32.00 9.41
N GLU A 533 6.88 -31.56 10.63
CA GLU A 533 6.54 -32.40 11.80
C GLU A 533 5.03 -32.52 12.02
N SER A 534 4.18 -31.89 11.19
CA SER A 534 2.73 -31.90 11.36
C SER A 534 2.13 -33.28 11.15
N GLU A 535 1.22 -33.68 12.07
CA GLU A 535 0.37 -34.88 11.93
C GLU A 535 -0.88 -34.63 11.07
N LEU A 536 -1.15 -33.36 10.69
CA LEU A 536 -2.28 -32.99 9.84
C LEU A 536 -2.05 -33.38 8.37
N PRO A 537 -3.12 -33.54 7.57
CA PRO A 537 -2.98 -33.66 6.13
C PRO A 537 -2.15 -32.49 5.56
N PRO A 538 -1.29 -32.72 4.54
CA PRO A 538 -0.32 -31.72 4.07
C PRO A 538 -0.93 -30.35 3.73
N LEU A 539 -2.12 -30.31 3.13
CA LEU A 539 -2.80 -29.06 2.82
C LEU A 539 -3.31 -28.33 4.08
N GLU A 540 -3.82 -29.07 5.05
CA GLU A 540 -4.31 -28.47 6.30
C GLU A 540 -3.15 -27.94 7.14
N ALA A 541 -2.02 -28.66 7.19
CA ALA A 541 -0.79 -28.19 7.80
C ALA A 541 -0.29 -26.91 7.11
N ALA A 542 -0.25 -26.89 5.78
CA ALA A 542 0.15 -25.73 5.00
C ALA A 542 -0.77 -24.52 5.27
N ARG A 543 -2.10 -24.72 5.31
CA ARG A 543 -3.07 -23.66 5.63
C ARG A 543 -2.87 -23.11 7.03
N SER A 544 -2.74 -23.97 8.03
CA SER A 544 -2.58 -23.55 9.43
C SER A 544 -1.30 -22.74 9.63
N VAL A 545 -0.17 -23.28 9.15
CA VAL A 545 1.13 -22.61 9.28
C VAL A 545 1.16 -21.28 8.54
N ILE A 546 0.68 -21.23 7.28
CA ILE A 546 0.78 -19.99 6.50
C ILE A 546 -0.22 -18.91 6.94
N ALA A 547 -1.36 -19.27 7.50
CA ALA A 547 -2.28 -18.31 8.10
C ALA A 547 -1.61 -17.61 9.28
N GLU A 548 -1.02 -18.35 10.21
CA GLU A 548 -0.34 -17.81 11.39
C GLU A 548 0.90 -16.97 10.99
N VAL A 549 1.75 -17.51 10.15
CA VAL A 549 2.94 -16.79 9.64
C VAL A 549 2.57 -15.53 8.88
N GLY A 550 1.50 -15.58 8.08
CA GLY A 550 1.02 -14.43 7.33
C GLY A 550 0.57 -13.30 8.24
N HIS A 551 -0.21 -13.59 9.28
CA HIS A 551 -0.63 -12.59 10.26
C HIS A 551 0.56 -11.93 10.97
N GLU A 552 1.55 -12.73 11.39
CA GLU A 552 2.73 -12.22 12.07
C GLU A 552 3.62 -11.37 11.13
N ALA A 553 3.80 -11.82 9.89
CA ALA A 553 4.56 -11.07 8.88
C ALA A 553 3.90 -9.73 8.53
N LEU A 554 2.58 -9.68 8.47
CA LEU A 554 1.81 -8.45 8.24
C LEU A 554 1.89 -7.48 9.43
N ALA A 555 1.80 -7.99 10.66
CA ALA A 555 1.92 -7.19 11.86
C ALA A 555 3.33 -6.58 11.98
N GLU A 556 4.38 -7.38 11.79
CA GLU A 556 5.78 -6.91 11.79
C GLU A 556 6.01 -5.84 10.72
N ASN A 557 5.50 -6.07 9.51
CA ASN A 557 5.66 -5.11 8.43
C ASN A 557 4.90 -3.80 8.69
N GLY A 558 3.71 -3.86 9.27
CA GLY A 558 2.95 -2.69 9.70
C GLY A 558 3.75 -1.84 10.69
N ASP A 559 4.34 -2.46 11.71
CA ASP A 559 5.20 -1.79 12.68
C ASP A 559 6.46 -1.20 12.04
N TRP A 560 7.05 -1.92 11.09
CA TRP A 560 8.21 -1.44 10.33
C TRP A 560 7.90 -0.17 9.53
N VAL A 561 6.76 -0.13 8.85
CA VAL A 561 6.33 1.04 8.07
C VAL A 561 6.14 2.26 8.98
N LEU A 562 5.48 2.07 10.13
CA LEU A 562 5.28 3.15 11.11
C LEU A 562 6.57 3.73 11.63
N MET A 563 7.47 2.85 12.08
CA MET A 563 8.77 3.26 12.62
C MET A 563 9.56 4.09 11.59
N HIS A 564 9.57 3.66 10.32
CA HIS A 564 10.33 4.35 9.29
C HIS A 564 9.68 5.66 8.82
N ARG A 565 8.36 5.79 8.93
CA ARG A 565 7.66 7.05 8.66
C ARG A 565 7.87 8.08 9.76
N ALA A 566 8.08 7.63 11.00
CA ALA A 566 8.45 8.51 12.10
C ALA A 566 9.86 9.10 11.98
N LEU A 567 10.71 8.57 11.09
CA LEU A 567 12.09 9.02 10.86
C LEU A 567 12.29 9.52 9.41
N PRO A 568 11.68 10.65 9.02
CA PRO A 568 11.82 11.18 7.67
C PRO A 568 13.28 11.60 7.37
N ILE A 569 13.60 11.71 6.07
CA ILE A 569 14.85 12.36 5.64
C ILE A 569 14.70 13.85 5.96
N GLU A 570 15.43 14.33 6.98
CA GLU A 570 15.50 15.72 7.37
C GLU A 570 16.88 16.30 7.07
N LEU A 571 16.95 17.62 6.87
CA LEU A 571 18.23 18.34 6.87
C LEU A 571 18.83 18.20 8.29
N LEU A 572 20.08 17.75 8.35
CA LEU A 572 20.83 17.69 9.61
C LEU A 572 20.85 19.09 10.23
N GLN A 573 20.17 19.24 11.36
CA GLN A 573 20.31 20.44 12.18
C GLN A 573 21.64 20.32 12.90
N VAL A 574 22.64 21.03 12.38
CA VAL A 574 23.88 21.25 13.12
C VAL A 574 23.56 22.37 14.11
N GLY A 575 23.20 21.97 15.35
CA GLY A 575 23.02 22.90 16.48
C GLY A 575 24.34 23.44 16.97
#